data_c25ab24cce8583f6dead9bb81f5a4112
#
_entry.id   c25ab24cce8583f6dead9bb81f5a4112
#
_cell.length_a   1.000
_cell.length_b   1.000
_cell.length_c   1.000
_cell.angle_alpha   90.00
_cell.angle_beta   90.00
_cell.angle_gamma   90.00
#
_symmetry.space_group_name_H-M   'P 1'
#
loop_
_entity.id
_entity.type
_entity.pdbx_description
1 polymer ?
#
loop_
_entity_poly.entity_id
_entity_poly.type
_entity_poly.pdbx_seq_one_letter_code
_entity_poly.pdbx_strand_id
1 'polypeptide(L)'
;QRSVRALLLRGEGKGFSAGRNIKGLDPRDDDATDYLANKVTPVLKQMSQFPAPTFGAAQGAALGVGLGLLIATDIVYVAENAVFGSPFANLGATLDSGGHALFVERLGAHRAMDLIVTGDLISGAEAVQAGLFSRAVPEDELVAFTRERVERAASGATQAFLASKKLVADIRDTKVGLWDSVAAENVAQGELCSSSDYLEGFAAFNEKRAAHFTGK
;
A
#
# COMPACT_ATOMS: atom_id res chain seq x y z
N GLN A 1 -10.02 7.37 20.73
CA GLN A 1 -10.77 8.27 19.81
C GLN A 1 -10.30 7.96 18.38
N ARG A 2 -11.12 7.32 17.58
CA ARG A 2 -10.84 7.11 16.15
C ARG A 2 -11.27 8.37 15.40
N SER A 3 -10.42 9.37 15.35
CA SER A 3 -10.66 10.59 14.58
C SER A 3 -10.15 10.48 13.13
N VAL A 4 -9.20 9.58 12.87
CA VAL A 4 -8.59 9.39 11.54
C VAL A 4 -9.37 8.35 10.75
N ARG A 5 -9.90 8.74 9.58
CA ARG A 5 -10.72 7.88 8.70
C ARG A 5 -10.03 7.51 7.38
N ALA A 6 -8.92 8.14 7.06
CA ALA A 6 -8.00 7.78 6.00
C ALA A 6 -6.61 8.35 6.32
N LEU A 7 -5.55 7.74 5.80
CA LEU A 7 -4.18 8.20 5.96
C LEU A 7 -3.52 8.34 4.59
N LEU A 8 -2.82 9.46 4.37
CA LEU A 8 -1.98 9.67 3.20
C LEU A 8 -0.50 9.69 3.62
N LEU A 9 0.29 8.80 3.05
CA LEU A 9 1.74 8.82 3.09
C LEU A 9 2.28 9.34 1.76
N ARG A 10 3.07 10.42 1.79
CA ARG A 10 3.73 10.97 0.61
C ARG A 10 5.16 11.40 0.92
N GLY A 11 5.99 11.47 -0.11
CA GLY A 11 7.30 12.11 -0.03
C GLY A 11 7.19 13.62 -0.12
N GLU A 12 8.12 14.34 0.51
CA GLU A 12 8.33 15.77 0.34
C GLU A 12 9.48 16.02 -0.65
N GLY A 13 9.36 17.04 -1.52
CA GLY A 13 10.39 17.39 -2.48
C GLY A 13 10.46 16.47 -3.71
N LYS A 14 11.68 16.17 -4.17
CA LYS A 14 11.92 15.54 -5.49
C LYS A 14 11.57 14.05 -5.57
N GLY A 15 11.43 13.35 -4.46
CA GLY A 15 11.19 11.91 -4.46
C GLY A 15 10.45 11.45 -3.23
N PHE A 16 9.90 10.25 -3.29
CA PHE A 16 9.20 9.65 -2.16
C PHE A 16 10.19 9.24 -1.07
N SER A 17 11.14 8.35 -1.41
CA SER A 17 12.19 7.90 -0.49
C SER A 17 13.27 7.12 -1.25
N ALA A 18 14.52 7.46 -1.06
CA ALA A 18 15.65 6.69 -1.59
C ALA A 18 16.03 5.48 -0.72
N GLY A 19 15.26 5.19 0.33
CA GLY A 19 15.53 4.09 1.26
C GLY A 19 16.43 4.48 2.42
N ARG A 20 17.14 3.49 2.97
CA ARG A 20 18.07 3.69 4.10
C ARG A 20 19.27 4.54 3.67
N ASN A 21 19.64 5.50 4.49
CA ASN A 21 20.91 6.21 4.28
C ASN A 21 22.09 5.31 4.67
N ILE A 22 22.81 4.84 3.66
CA ILE A 22 24.00 3.98 3.81
C ILE A 22 25.32 4.74 3.63
N LYS A 23 25.26 6.06 3.42
CA LYS A 23 26.46 6.87 3.19
C LYS A 23 27.33 6.89 4.45
N GLY A 24 28.56 6.42 4.31
CA GLY A 24 29.54 6.36 5.41
C GLY A 24 29.32 5.20 6.40
N LEU A 25 28.39 4.31 6.12
CA LEU A 25 28.19 3.10 6.92
C LEU A 25 29.32 2.11 6.62
N ASP A 26 29.98 1.55 7.65
CA ASP A 26 30.88 0.41 7.50
C ASP A 26 30.03 -0.88 7.58
N PRO A 27 29.98 -1.69 6.52
CA PRO A 27 29.14 -2.91 6.53
C PRO A 27 29.63 -3.97 7.53
N ARG A 28 30.85 -3.84 8.06
CA ARG A 28 31.35 -4.76 9.10
C ARG A 28 30.77 -4.48 10.48
N ASP A 29 30.33 -3.23 10.71
CA ASP A 29 29.72 -2.77 11.95
C ASP A 29 28.19 -2.72 11.87
N ASP A 30 27.62 -3.04 10.69
CA ASP A 30 26.17 -2.95 10.45
C ASP A 30 25.48 -4.29 10.74
N ASP A 31 24.57 -4.29 11.71
CA ASP A 31 23.63 -5.40 11.92
C ASP A 31 22.36 -5.15 11.09
N ALA A 32 22.40 -5.55 9.82
CA ALA A 32 21.27 -5.43 8.91
C ALA A 32 20.04 -6.22 9.40
N THR A 33 20.25 -7.36 10.07
CA THR A 33 19.20 -8.19 10.62
C THR A 33 18.46 -7.46 11.75
N ASP A 34 19.20 -6.90 12.71
CA ASP A 34 18.60 -6.10 13.80
C ASP A 34 17.85 -4.88 13.23
N TYR A 35 18.49 -4.14 12.31
CA TYR A 35 17.87 -2.97 11.69
C TYR A 35 16.53 -3.33 11.01
N LEU A 36 16.51 -4.37 10.19
CA LEU A 36 15.31 -4.77 9.46
C LEU A 36 14.26 -5.36 10.39
N ALA A 37 14.64 -6.26 11.30
CA ALA A 37 13.70 -6.94 12.18
C ALA A 37 13.11 -6.02 13.26
N ASN A 38 13.94 -5.16 13.86
CA ASN A 38 13.56 -4.39 15.06
C ASN A 38 13.27 -2.90 14.78
N LYS A 39 13.62 -2.37 13.60
CA LYS A 39 13.31 -0.97 13.21
C LYS A 39 12.32 -0.90 12.05
N VAL A 40 12.58 -1.61 10.95
CA VAL A 40 11.77 -1.49 9.72
C VAL A 40 10.49 -2.32 9.82
N THR A 41 10.60 -3.60 10.12
CA THR A 41 9.45 -4.53 10.15
C THR A 41 8.32 -4.08 11.08
N PRO A 42 8.56 -3.58 12.31
CA PRO A 42 7.48 -3.09 13.17
C PRO A 42 6.71 -1.92 12.56
N VAL A 43 7.41 -1.00 11.87
CA VAL A 43 6.78 0.14 11.18
C VAL A 43 5.89 -0.35 10.05
N LEU A 44 6.41 -1.24 9.20
CA LEU A 44 5.62 -1.80 8.08
C LEU A 44 4.38 -2.54 8.57
N LYS A 45 4.50 -3.32 9.67
CA LYS A 45 3.35 -3.99 10.31
C LYS A 45 2.32 -3.00 10.85
N GLN A 46 2.76 -1.97 11.55
CA GLN A 46 1.84 -0.93 12.05
C GLN A 46 1.12 -0.20 10.91
N MET A 47 1.82 0.08 9.81
CA MET A 47 1.22 0.71 8.63
C MET A 47 0.19 -0.20 7.96
N SER A 48 0.51 -1.47 7.74
CA SER A 48 -0.41 -2.43 7.12
C SER A 48 -1.66 -2.70 7.97
N GLN A 49 -1.53 -2.59 9.31
CA GLN A 49 -2.62 -2.79 10.28
C GLN A 49 -3.30 -1.48 10.67
N PHE A 50 -2.98 -0.35 10.04
CA PHE A 50 -3.56 0.94 10.39
C PHE A 50 -5.10 0.89 10.32
N PRO A 51 -5.84 1.38 11.35
CA PRO A 51 -7.28 1.21 11.48
C PRO A 51 -8.09 2.22 10.63
N ALA A 52 -7.64 2.45 9.41
CA ALA A 52 -8.32 3.20 8.35
C ALA A 52 -7.67 2.87 7.00
N PRO A 53 -8.30 3.15 5.86
CA PRO A 53 -7.65 3.05 4.56
C PRO A 53 -6.39 3.91 4.48
N THR A 54 -5.31 3.34 3.93
CA THR A 54 -4.02 4.00 3.79
C THR A 54 -3.66 4.17 2.31
N PHE A 55 -3.18 5.35 1.97
CA PHE A 55 -2.80 5.73 0.62
C PHE A 55 -1.32 6.10 0.57
N GLY A 56 -0.60 5.57 -0.40
CA GLY A 56 0.74 6.02 -0.77
C GLY A 56 0.67 6.90 -2.02
N ALA A 57 1.36 8.05 -2.01
CA ALA A 57 1.56 8.88 -3.19
C ALA A 57 3.07 9.04 -3.44
N ALA A 58 3.57 8.50 -4.55
CA ALA A 58 5.00 8.46 -4.81
C ALA A 58 5.37 9.14 -6.12
N GLN A 59 6.13 10.24 -6.01
CA GLN A 59 6.85 10.90 -7.09
C GLN A 59 8.34 10.56 -7.00
N GLY A 60 9.07 10.75 -8.11
CA GLY A 60 10.52 10.53 -8.17
C GLY A 60 10.92 9.13 -7.72
N ALA A 61 11.96 9.00 -6.91
CA ALA A 61 12.46 7.71 -6.47
C ALA A 61 11.73 7.15 -5.24
N ALA A 62 11.35 5.86 -5.29
CA ALA A 62 10.93 5.07 -4.15
C ALA A 62 11.67 3.73 -4.16
N LEU A 63 12.79 3.67 -3.41
CA LEU A 63 13.78 2.60 -3.50
C LEU A 63 13.97 1.89 -2.15
N GLY A 64 14.28 0.59 -2.19
CA GLY A 64 14.59 -0.21 -1.01
C GLY A 64 13.51 -0.12 0.07
N VAL A 65 13.86 0.29 1.29
CA VAL A 65 12.90 0.51 2.39
C VAL A 65 11.79 1.50 2.00
N GLY A 66 12.09 2.50 1.15
CA GLY A 66 11.09 3.42 0.62
C GLY A 66 10.01 2.70 -0.20
N LEU A 67 10.38 1.72 -1.02
CA LEU A 67 9.43 0.84 -1.70
C LEU A 67 8.62 0.02 -0.68
N GLY A 68 9.26 -0.50 0.37
CA GLY A 68 8.58 -1.23 1.45
C GLY A 68 7.48 -0.42 2.13
N LEU A 69 7.70 0.89 2.34
CA LEU A 69 6.68 1.78 2.90
C LEU A 69 5.43 1.88 1.99
N LEU A 70 5.61 1.91 0.66
CA LEU A 70 4.49 1.87 -0.28
C LEU A 70 3.76 0.52 -0.25
N ILE A 71 4.51 -0.59 -0.19
CA ILE A 71 3.95 -1.94 -0.10
C ILE A 71 3.05 -2.09 1.13
N ALA A 72 3.40 -1.42 2.23
CA ALA A 72 2.65 -1.47 3.48
C ALA A 72 1.37 -0.61 3.48
N THR A 73 1.11 0.18 2.42
CA THR A 73 -0.16 0.91 2.26
C THR A 73 -1.17 0.09 1.45
N ASP A 74 -2.47 0.40 1.62
CA ASP A 74 -3.54 -0.34 0.93
C ASP A 74 -3.66 0.05 -0.54
N ILE A 75 -3.45 1.32 -0.87
CA ILE A 75 -3.63 1.91 -2.20
C ILE A 75 -2.40 2.74 -2.53
N VAL A 76 -1.85 2.57 -3.73
CA VAL A 76 -0.67 3.33 -4.16
C VAL A 76 -0.96 4.02 -5.49
N TYR A 77 -0.80 5.33 -5.51
CA TYR A 77 -0.78 6.15 -6.72
C TYR A 77 0.62 6.70 -6.95
N VAL A 78 1.03 6.74 -8.19
CA VAL A 78 2.41 7.10 -8.54
C VAL A 78 2.44 8.14 -9.66
N ALA A 79 3.49 8.93 -9.69
CA ALA A 79 3.78 9.72 -10.88
C ALA A 79 4.24 8.79 -12.02
N GLU A 80 3.82 9.05 -13.26
CA GLU A 80 4.16 8.24 -14.43
C GLU A 80 5.68 8.09 -14.60
N ASN A 81 6.42 9.15 -14.30
CA ASN A 81 7.89 9.22 -14.37
C ASN A 81 8.61 8.85 -13.08
N ALA A 82 7.89 8.50 -12.01
CA ALA A 82 8.51 7.99 -10.78
C ALA A 82 9.27 6.69 -11.06
N VAL A 83 10.28 6.36 -10.24
CA VAL A 83 11.10 5.15 -10.43
C VAL A 83 11.07 4.28 -9.18
N PHE A 84 10.90 2.99 -9.40
CA PHE A 84 10.70 1.99 -8.37
C PHE A 84 11.66 0.83 -8.55
N GLY A 85 12.14 0.29 -7.46
CA GLY A 85 12.99 -0.89 -7.43
C GLY A 85 13.88 -0.93 -6.22
N SER A 86 14.79 -1.88 -6.26
CA SER A 86 15.79 -2.05 -5.21
C SER A 86 17.08 -2.53 -5.87
N PRO A 87 17.96 -1.60 -6.28
CA PRO A 87 19.19 -1.93 -7.01
C PRO A 87 20.25 -2.58 -6.09
N PHE A 88 19.82 -3.50 -5.23
CA PHE A 88 20.64 -4.17 -4.23
C PHE A 88 21.65 -5.13 -4.82
N ALA A 89 21.42 -5.64 -6.04
CA ALA A 89 22.40 -6.42 -6.78
C ALA A 89 23.75 -5.67 -6.91
N ASN A 90 23.71 -4.35 -7.10
CA ASN A 90 24.89 -3.49 -7.19
C ASN A 90 25.65 -3.35 -5.85
N LEU A 91 25.04 -3.75 -4.75
CA LEU A 91 25.63 -3.75 -3.40
C LEU A 91 25.98 -5.16 -2.91
N GLY A 92 25.75 -6.19 -3.72
CA GLY A 92 25.87 -7.59 -3.28
C GLY A 92 24.82 -8.00 -2.24
N ALA A 93 23.71 -7.28 -2.19
CA ALA A 93 22.61 -7.51 -1.24
C ALA A 93 21.36 -8.03 -1.96
N THR A 94 20.44 -8.59 -1.20
CA THR A 94 19.12 -9.04 -1.67
C THR A 94 18.01 -8.07 -1.28
N LEU A 95 16.85 -8.18 -1.91
CA LEU A 95 15.68 -7.36 -1.55
C LEU A 95 15.27 -7.56 -0.09
N ASP A 96 14.72 -6.52 0.48
CA ASP A 96 14.13 -6.53 1.81
C ASP A 96 12.71 -5.92 1.80
N SER A 97 12.17 -5.66 2.98
CA SER A 97 10.93 -4.86 3.20
C SER A 97 9.71 -5.32 2.40
N GLY A 98 9.66 -6.60 2.01
CA GLY A 98 8.55 -7.20 1.27
C GLY A 98 8.69 -7.15 -0.25
N GLY A 99 9.83 -6.69 -0.80
CA GLY A 99 10.06 -6.58 -2.24
C GLY A 99 9.91 -7.91 -2.99
N HIS A 100 10.44 -9.02 -2.45
CA HIS A 100 10.28 -10.34 -3.05
C HIS A 100 8.80 -10.75 -3.17
N ALA A 101 8.05 -10.60 -2.08
CA ALA A 101 6.64 -10.97 -2.05
C ALA A 101 5.83 -10.16 -3.07
N LEU A 102 6.03 -8.82 -3.09
CA LEU A 102 5.35 -7.94 -4.02
C LEU A 102 5.65 -8.29 -5.48
N PHE A 103 6.92 -8.43 -5.82
CA PHE A 103 7.32 -8.68 -7.21
C PHE A 103 6.84 -10.05 -7.69
N VAL A 104 7.02 -11.11 -6.90
CA VAL A 104 6.59 -12.44 -7.30
C VAL A 104 5.06 -12.52 -7.42
N GLU A 105 4.34 -11.94 -6.48
CA GLU A 105 2.86 -11.96 -6.49
C GLU A 105 2.28 -11.23 -7.71
N ARG A 106 2.85 -10.08 -8.06
CA ARG A 106 2.25 -9.19 -9.05
C ARG A 106 2.88 -9.26 -10.44
N LEU A 107 4.15 -9.60 -10.54
CA LEU A 107 4.89 -9.70 -11.81
C LEU A 107 5.12 -11.14 -12.26
N GLY A 108 5.02 -12.11 -11.33
CA GLY A 108 5.47 -13.48 -11.53
C GLY A 108 6.99 -13.65 -11.40
N ALA A 109 7.42 -14.89 -11.22
CA ALA A 109 8.80 -15.21 -10.83
C ALA A 109 9.86 -14.74 -11.86
N HIS A 110 9.61 -14.88 -13.16
CA HIS A 110 10.59 -14.53 -14.18
C HIS A 110 10.90 -13.03 -14.21
N ARG A 111 9.88 -12.18 -14.21
CA ARG A 111 10.08 -10.73 -14.22
C ARG A 111 10.60 -10.22 -12.87
N ALA A 112 10.20 -10.85 -11.78
CA ALA A 112 10.76 -10.56 -10.47
C ALA A 112 12.26 -10.83 -10.43
N MET A 113 12.70 -12.00 -10.92
CA MET A 113 14.14 -12.35 -10.99
C MET A 113 14.91 -11.43 -11.92
N ASP A 114 14.33 -11.03 -13.05
CA ASP A 114 14.95 -10.09 -13.98
C ASP A 114 15.29 -8.78 -13.26
N LEU A 115 14.32 -8.13 -12.62
CA LEU A 115 14.52 -6.89 -11.85
C LEU A 115 15.49 -7.05 -10.68
N ILE A 116 15.46 -8.21 -10.00
CA ILE A 116 16.35 -8.49 -8.86
C ILE A 116 17.81 -8.63 -9.30
N VAL A 117 18.05 -9.38 -10.37
CA VAL A 117 19.41 -9.71 -10.84
C VAL A 117 20.03 -8.54 -11.59
N THR A 118 19.27 -7.85 -12.42
CA THR A 118 19.76 -6.69 -13.18
C THR A 118 19.90 -5.44 -12.30
N GLY A 119 19.07 -5.35 -11.24
CA GLY A 119 18.95 -4.13 -10.42
C GLY A 119 18.28 -2.99 -11.17
N ASP A 120 17.56 -3.28 -12.25
CA ASP A 120 16.86 -2.29 -13.04
C ASP A 120 15.71 -1.65 -12.24
N LEU A 121 15.46 -0.40 -12.58
CA LEU A 121 14.32 0.36 -12.04
C LEU A 121 13.22 0.40 -13.10
N ILE A 122 11.98 0.36 -12.64
CA ILE A 122 10.81 0.52 -13.51
C ILE A 122 10.14 1.87 -13.27
N SER A 123 9.61 2.45 -14.33
CA SER A 123 8.83 3.69 -14.24
C SER A 123 7.47 3.48 -13.56
N GLY A 124 6.85 4.56 -13.09
CA GLY A 124 5.49 4.52 -12.53
C GLY A 124 4.46 3.99 -13.52
N ALA A 125 4.56 4.40 -14.78
CA ALA A 125 3.69 3.92 -15.84
C ALA A 125 3.84 2.39 -16.05
N GLU A 126 5.07 1.90 -16.14
CA GLU A 126 5.37 0.46 -16.28
C GLU A 126 4.94 -0.33 -15.04
N ALA A 127 5.15 0.21 -13.84
CA ALA A 127 4.75 -0.42 -12.58
C ALA A 127 3.24 -0.63 -12.51
N VAL A 128 2.44 0.36 -12.93
CA VAL A 128 0.98 0.25 -12.99
C VAL A 128 0.54 -0.71 -14.08
N GLN A 129 1.13 -0.61 -15.29
CA GLN A 129 0.83 -1.53 -16.38
C GLN A 129 1.12 -2.99 -16.00
N ALA A 130 2.15 -3.21 -15.18
CA ALA A 130 2.52 -4.53 -14.69
C ALA A 130 1.70 -5.01 -13.49
N GLY A 131 0.82 -4.20 -12.93
CA GLY A 131 -0.03 -4.53 -11.79
C GLY A 131 0.62 -4.33 -10.41
N LEU A 132 1.78 -3.66 -10.34
CA LEU A 132 2.44 -3.38 -9.05
C LEU A 132 1.66 -2.38 -8.21
N PHE A 133 1.14 -1.32 -8.83
CA PHE A 133 0.47 -0.21 -8.16
C PHE A 133 -0.88 0.10 -8.79
N SER A 134 -1.67 0.92 -8.10
CA SER A 134 -3.07 1.13 -8.43
C SER A 134 -3.28 2.03 -9.65
N ARG A 135 -2.58 3.16 -9.73
CA ARG A 135 -2.70 4.14 -10.82
C ARG A 135 -1.43 4.96 -10.99
N ALA A 136 -1.12 5.31 -12.24
CA ALA A 136 -0.13 6.31 -12.60
C ALA A 136 -0.85 7.57 -13.12
N VAL A 137 -0.32 8.74 -12.77
CA VAL A 137 -0.84 10.05 -13.20
C VAL A 137 0.35 10.98 -13.48
N PRO A 138 0.17 12.10 -14.23
CA PRO A 138 1.18 13.12 -14.35
C PRO A 138 1.68 13.60 -12.98
N GLU A 139 2.99 13.87 -12.85
CA GLU A 139 3.61 14.19 -11.55
C GLU A 139 2.97 15.42 -10.88
N ASP A 140 2.66 16.43 -11.65
CA ASP A 140 2.04 17.67 -11.18
C ASP A 140 0.59 17.48 -10.70
N GLU A 141 -0.08 16.43 -11.17
CA GLU A 141 -1.45 16.07 -10.75
C GLU A 141 -1.48 15.14 -9.54
N LEU A 142 -0.39 14.40 -9.23
CA LEU A 142 -0.37 13.31 -8.28
C LEU A 142 -0.94 13.67 -6.91
N VAL A 143 -0.51 14.81 -6.35
CA VAL A 143 -0.93 15.21 -4.99
C VAL A 143 -2.40 15.57 -4.96
N ALA A 144 -2.89 16.34 -5.91
CA ALA A 144 -4.30 16.74 -6.00
C ALA A 144 -5.20 15.52 -6.23
N PHE A 145 -4.82 14.67 -7.19
CA PHE A 145 -5.50 13.42 -7.51
C PHE A 145 -5.61 12.48 -6.29
N THR A 146 -4.50 12.30 -5.55
CA THR A 146 -4.51 11.42 -4.38
C THR A 146 -5.33 12.02 -3.25
N ARG A 147 -5.21 13.32 -2.99
CA ARG A 147 -5.93 14.01 -1.92
C ARG A 147 -7.44 13.90 -2.09
N GLU A 148 -7.97 14.12 -3.29
CA GLU A 148 -9.39 13.96 -3.59
C GLU A 148 -9.89 12.56 -3.18
N ARG A 149 -9.12 11.51 -3.47
CA ARG A 149 -9.49 10.13 -3.16
C ARG A 149 -9.37 9.79 -1.67
N VAL A 150 -8.39 10.36 -1.00
CA VAL A 150 -8.24 10.26 0.45
C VAL A 150 -9.43 10.93 1.16
N GLU A 151 -9.84 12.12 0.73
CA GLU A 151 -11.00 12.85 1.26
C GLU A 151 -12.30 12.07 1.02
N ARG A 152 -12.45 11.50 -0.18
CA ARG A 152 -13.58 10.62 -0.49
C ARG A 152 -13.60 9.38 0.42
N ALA A 153 -12.47 8.73 0.65
CA ALA A 153 -12.38 7.60 1.57
C ALA A 153 -12.66 8.01 3.02
N ALA A 154 -12.16 9.17 3.45
CA ALA A 154 -12.42 9.71 4.78
C ALA A 154 -13.90 10.03 5.02
N SER A 155 -14.66 10.32 3.96
CA SER A 155 -16.11 10.55 4.00
C SER A 155 -16.94 9.27 3.82
N GLY A 156 -16.29 8.13 3.51
CA GLY A 156 -16.95 6.86 3.21
C GLY A 156 -17.26 6.00 4.43
N ALA A 157 -17.79 4.80 4.21
CA ALA A 157 -18.17 3.83 5.23
C ALA A 157 -16.93 3.12 5.80
N THR A 158 -16.28 3.70 6.80
CA THR A 158 -15.00 3.23 7.34
C THR A 158 -15.03 1.78 7.80
N GLN A 159 -16.11 1.32 8.43
CA GLN A 159 -16.22 -0.08 8.90
C GLN A 159 -16.23 -1.06 7.73
N ALA A 160 -16.96 -0.75 6.64
CA ALA A 160 -16.94 -1.57 5.43
C ALA A 160 -15.54 -1.63 4.78
N PHE A 161 -14.81 -0.50 4.77
CA PHE A 161 -13.44 -0.49 4.27
C PHE A 161 -12.50 -1.33 5.12
N LEU A 162 -12.64 -1.31 6.46
CA LEU A 162 -11.84 -2.12 7.36
C LEU A 162 -12.14 -3.61 7.22
N ALA A 163 -13.41 -3.99 7.06
CA ALA A 163 -13.79 -5.37 6.77
C ALA A 163 -13.14 -5.84 5.45
N SER A 164 -13.26 -5.06 4.38
CA SER A 164 -12.63 -5.36 3.09
C SER A 164 -11.09 -5.43 3.19
N LYS A 165 -10.46 -4.49 3.92
CA LYS A 165 -9.01 -4.49 4.15
C LYS A 165 -8.56 -5.79 4.81
N LYS A 166 -9.28 -6.25 5.83
CA LYS A 166 -8.99 -7.52 6.50
C LYS A 166 -9.12 -8.71 5.55
N LEU A 167 -10.21 -8.81 4.81
CA LEU A 167 -10.44 -9.90 3.84
C LEU A 167 -9.35 -9.95 2.76
N VAL A 168 -8.97 -8.79 2.20
CA VAL A 168 -7.88 -8.69 1.22
C VAL A 168 -6.54 -9.13 1.83
N ALA A 169 -6.25 -8.73 3.08
CA ALA A 169 -5.03 -9.15 3.78
C ALA A 169 -5.02 -10.66 4.02
N ASP A 170 -6.13 -11.26 4.47
CA ASP A 170 -6.25 -12.69 4.69
C ASP A 170 -6.03 -13.49 3.39
N ILE A 171 -6.64 -13.07 2.27
CA ILE A 171 -6.44 -13.69 0.95
C ILE A 171 -4.96 -13.62 0.53
N ARG A 172 -4.34 -12.46 0.66
CA ARG A 172 -2.93 -12.25 0.31
C ARG A 172 -1.99 -13.09 1.17
N ASP A 173 -2.15 -13.02 2.49
CA ASP A 173 -1.16 -13.52 3.45
C ASP A 173 -1.34 -15.01 3.75
N THR A 174 -2.57 -15.53 3.71
CA THR A 174 -2.87 -16.94 4.00
C THR A 174 -3.30 -17.74 2.78
N LYS A 175 -3.35 -17.12 1.60
CA LYS A 175 -3.75 -17.77 0.34
C LYS A 175 -5.15 -18.43 0.41
N VAL A 176 -6.08 -17.73 1.04
CA VAL A 176 -7.48 -18.16 1.18
C VAL A 176 -8.09 -18.46 -0.20
N GLY A 177 -8.71 -19.64 -0.33
CA GLY A 177 -9.39 -20.03 -1.55
C GLY A 177 -10.74 -19.33 -1.75
N LEU A 178 -11.30 -19.44 -2.96
CA LEU A 178 -12.55 -18.74 -3.35
C LEU A 178 -13.69 -18.98 -2.35
N TRP A 179 -13.97 -20.23 -2.03
CA TRP A 179 -15.15 -20.56 -1.21
C TRP A 179 -14.98 -20.18 0.26
N ASP A 180 -13.75 -20.22 0.78
CA ASP A 180 -13.43 -19.72 2.13
C ASP A 180 -13.52 -18.19 2.16
N SER A 181 -13.11 -17.50 1.09
CA SER A 181 -13.31 -16.06 0.93
C SER A 181 -14.79 -15.69 0.93
N VAL A 182 -15.61 -16.39 0.15
CA VAL A 182 -17.07 -16.19 0.11
C VAL A 182 -17.69 -16.39 1.50
N ALA A 183 -17.28 -17.42 2.23
CA ALA A 183 -17.77 -17.65 3.60
C ALA A 183 -17.38 -16.51 4.55
N ALA A 184 -16.14 -16.02 4.49
CA ALA A 184 -15.67 -14.89 5.28
C ALA A 184 -16.39 -13.57 4.91
N GLU A 185 -16.64 -13.34 3.62
CA GLU A 185 -17.40 -12.19 3.11
C GLU A 185 -18.85 -12.19 3.65
N ASN A 186 -19.50 -13.34 3.69
CA ASN A 186 -20.86 -13.48 4.23
C ASN A 186 -20.91 -13.08 5.72
N VAL A 187 -19.92 -13.51 6.52
CA VAL A 187 -19.82 -13.13 7.93
C VAL A 187 -19.59 -11.63 8.06
N ALA A 188 -18.60 -11.08 7.35
CA ALA A 188 -18.28 -9.65 7.38
C ALA A 188 -19.48 -8.79 6.96
N GLN A 189 -20.23 -9.20 5.94
CA GLN A 189 -21.44 -8.49 5.49
C GLN A 189 -22.52 -8.53 6.58
N GLY A 190 -22.73 -9.68 7.23
CA GLY A 190 -23.68 -9.81 8.34
C GLY A 190 -23.35 -8.90 9.51
N GLU A 191 -22.07 -8.80 9.89
CA GLU A 191 -21.61 -7.90 10.95
C GLU A 191 -21.86 -6.42 10.60
N LEU A 192 -21.67 -6.04 9.33
CA LEU A 192 -21.86 -4.67 8.86
C LEU A 192 -23.34 -4.25 8.86
N CYS A 193 -24.29 -5.18 8.71
CA CYS A 193 -25.74 -4.87 8.65
C CYS A 193 -26.25 -4.09 9.87
N SER A 194 -25.61 -4.20 11.03
CA SER A 194 -25.95 -3.47 12.25
C SER A 194 -25.26 -2.11 12.38
N SER A 195 -24.35 -1.76 11.47
CA SER A 195 -23.62 -0.49 11.54
C SER A 195 -24.48 0.69 11.09
N SER A 196 -24.27 1.85 11.69
CA SER A 196 -24.97 3.09 11.32
C SER A 196 -24.74 3.46 9.86
N ASP A 197 -23.52 3.23 9.36
CA ASP A 197 -23.17 3.55 7.98
C ASP A 197 -23.85 2.61 6.97
N TYR A 198 -24.06 1.34 7.31
CA TYR A 198 -24.84 0.42 6.47
C TYR A 198 -26.30 0.87 6.33
N LEU A 199 -26.94 1.19 7.46
CA LEU A 199 -28.32 1.69 7.48
C LEU A 199 -28.47 3.00 6.70
N GLU A 200 -27.54 3.93 6.89
CA GLU A 200 -27.49 5.20 6.16
C GLU A 200 -27.30 4.98 4.65
N GLY A 201 -26.41 4.07 4.25
CA GLY A 201 -26.17 3.75 2.84
C GLY A 201 -27.43 3.27 2.14
N PHE A 202 -28.19 2.37 2.76
CA PHE A 202 -29.48 1.88 2.24
C PHE A 202 -30.56 2.96 2.23
N ALA A 203 -30.67 3.78 3.28
CA ALA A 203 -31.60 4.88 3.33
C ALA A 203 -31.31 5.90 2.22
N ALA A 204 -30.08 6.34 2.09
CA ALA A 204 -29.65 7.28 1.07
C ALA A 204 -29.89 6.78 -0.35
N PHE A 205 -29.61 5.48 -0.61
CA PHE A 205 -29.90 4.86 -1.90
C PHE A 205 -31.40 4.90 -2.25
N ASN A 206 -32.26 4.51 -1.31
CA ASN A 206 -33.71 4.51 -1.51
C ASN A 206 -34.28 5.93 -1.70
N GLU A 207 -33.71 6.91 -0.98
CA GLU A 207 -34.09 8.32 -1.05
C GLU A 207 -33.43 9.08 -2.20
N LYS A 208 -32.56 8.44 -2.98
CA LYS A 208 -31.80 9.02 -4.11
C LYS A 208 -31.02 10.28 -3.72
N ARG A 209 -30.42 10.27 -2.55
CA ARG A 209 -29.54 11.32 -2.02
C ARG A 209 -28.13 10.79 -1.77
N ALA A 210 -27.20 11.71 -1.56
CA ALA A 210 -25.86 11.35 -1.09
C ALA A 210 -25.92 10.79 0.35
N ALA A 211 -25.17 9.72 0.62
CA ALA A 211 -25.02 9.16 1.96
C ALA A 211 -24.08 10.01 2.82
N HIS A 212 -24.38 10.08 4.11
CA HIS A 212 -23.55 10.78 5.10
C HIS A 212 -22.99 9.79 6.12
N PHE A 213 -21.82 9.24 5.82
CA PHE A 213 -21.17 8.22 6.64
C PHE A 213 -20.42 8.82 7.82
N THR A 214 -20.54 8.19 8.99
CA THR A 214 -19.91 8.60 10.24
C THR A 214 -18.75 7.70 10.67
N GLY A 215 -18.59 6.53 10.03
CA GLY A 215 -17.58 5.54 10.34
C GLY A 215 -17.97 4.61 11.50
N LYS A 216 -19.26 4.48 11.79
CA LYS A 216 -19.80 3.70 12.91
C LYS A 216 -20.73 2.59 12.46
#